data_534e0a9e77810ebc32c49dd419ad19ce
#
_entry.id   534e0a9e77810ebc32c49dd419ad19ce
#
_cell.length_a   1.000
_cell.length_b   1.000
_cell.length_c   1.000
_cell.angle_alpha   90.00
_cell.angle_beta   90.00
_cell.angle_gamma   90.00
#
_symmetry.space_group_name_H-M   'P 1'
#
loop_
_entity.id
_entity.type
_entity.pdbx_description
1 polymer ?
#
loop_
_entity_poly.entity_id
_entity_poly.type
_entity_poly.pdbx_seq_one_letter_code
_entity_poly.pdbx_strand_id
1 'polypeptide(L)'
;MTSRHGTPLWLSCALVLAVSSAATAQNATSPHTVTTTKFTIDDVSISKTFDEDLVGMPELRRFVAEGRLVEPFMGWTENGRMGLLAYTEKETVEKSPYPVSVVFLPDLDDVAARFQTAGQPFELHSGEATGGVRLAIVRDPSGNAIELVEREGPPAVGGARLIVRDRAEAEEFFVRVFGATPEQRIQTDTFDEVFMNVGQGMFVALFEPTGVASLPKSENPVVAIYSTEFDAVLERVKAGGLRVRERSTGMFFADDPSGNVVEVVRQSAP
;
A
#
# COMPACT_ATOMS: atom_id res chain seq x y z
N MET A 1 -21.30 -35.17 -1.99
CA MET A 1 -19.94 -34.69 -2.34
C MET A 1 -19.81 -33.31 -1.75
N THR A 2 -19.25 -33.22 -0.55
CA THR A 2 -19.05 -31.95 0.20
C THR A 2 -17.70 -31.38 -0.20
N SER A 3 -17.73 -30.31 -0.97
CA SER A 3 -16.55 -29.51 -1.32
C SER A 3 -15.99 -28.91 -0.02
N ARG A 4 -14.84 -29.40 0.43
CA ARG A 4 -14.03 -28.75 1.45
C ARG A 4 -13.40 -27.51 0.78
N HIS A 5 -13.96 -26.35 1.01
CA HIS A 5 -13.28 -25.09 0.74
C HIS A 5 -12.09 -25.03 1.72
N GLY A 6 -10.90 -25.30 1.21
CA GLY A 6 -9.68 -25.09 1.96
C GLY A 6 -9.56 -23.61 2.29
N THR A 7 -9.51 -23.28 3.58
CA THR A 7 -9.16 -21.95 4.08
C THR A 7 -7.80 -21.58 3.45
N PRO A 8 -7.68 -20.45 2.77
CA PRO A 8 -6.40 -20.06 2.17
C PRO A 8 -5.35 -19.90 3.28
N LEU A 9 -4.21 -20.57 3.13
CA LEU A 9 -3.11 -20.69 4.10
C LEU A 9 -2.44 -19.35 4.52
N TRP A 10 -2.84 -18.23 3.93
CA TRP A 10 -2.28 -16.90 4.20
C TRP A 10 -3.06 -16.07 5.24
N LEU A 11 -4.11 -16.63 5.84
CA LEU A 11 -4.95 -15.98 6.85
C LEU A 11 -4.31 -15.84 8.24
N SER A 12 -3.07 -16.33 8.44
CA SER A 12 -2.32 -16.13 9.69
C SER A 12 -1.63 -14.74 9.76
N CYS A 13 -2.09 -13.77 9.00
CA CYS A 13 -1.34 -12.55 8.65
C CYS A 13 -1.69 -11.32 9.47
N ALA A 14 -2.41 -11.43 10.57
CA ALA A 14 -2.74 -10.23 11.32
C ALA A 14 -2.16 -10.28 12.72
N LEU A 15 -0.98 -9.76 12.87
CA LEU A 15 -0.44 -9.47 14.20
C LEU A 15 -0.23 -7.96 14.36
N VAL A 16 -1.06 -7.41 15.23
CA VAL A 16 -0.92 -6.16 16.00
C VAL A 16 -0.15 -5.04 15.31
N LEU A 17 -0.86 -4.25 14.52
CA LEU A 17 -0.49 -2.86 14.24
C LEU A 17 -0.77 -1.98 15.48
N ALA A 18 -0.11 -2.28 16.60
CA ALA A 18 0.10 -1.30 17.64
C ALA A 18 1.19 -0.33 17.13
N VAL A 19 0.91 0.37 16.03
CA VAL A 19 1.69 1.55 15.66
C VAL A 19 1.37 2.58 16.74
N SER A 20 2.23 2.63 17.76
CA SER A 20 2.13 3.62 18.82
C SER A 20 2.05 5.00 18.19
N SER A 21 1.07 5.79 18.62
CA SER A 21 0.95 7.22 18.30
C SER A 21 2.17 8.07 18.70
N ALA A 22 3.22 7.44 19.21
CA ALA A 22 4.53 8.05 19.45
C ALA A 22 5.35 8.29 18.17
N ALA A 23 5.06 7.61 17.04
CA ALA A 23 5.79 7.79 15.79
C ALA A 23 5.58 9.17 15.14
N THR A 24 4.46 9.84 15.43
CA THR A 24 4.16 11.15 14.83
C THR A 24 5.00 12.31 15.39
N ALA A 25 5.61 12.18 16.55
CA ALA A 25 6.36 13.26 17.17
C ALA A 25 7.84 13.32 16.72
N GLN A 26 8.40 12.23 16.22
CA GLN A 26 9.83 12.14 15.87
C GLN A 26 10.16 12.51 14.41
N ASN A 27 9.15 12.60 13.55
CA ASN A 27 9.33 12.76 12.10
C ASN A 27 9.12 14.18 11.57
N ALA A 28 8.97 15.19 12.41
CA ALA A 28 8.76 16.58 11.98
C ALA A 28 9.92 17.15 11.13
N THR A 29 11.04 16.46 11.05
CA THR A 29 12.25 16.89 10.32
C THR A 29 12.61 15.97 9.15
N SER A 30 11.84 14.89 8.88
CA SER A 30 12.15 14.01 7.76
C SER A 30 11.99 14.74 6.42
N PRO A 31 12.96 14.61 5.50
CA PRO A 31 12.85 15.19 4.16
C PRO A 31 11.84 14.43 3.27
N HIS A 32 11.24 13.35 3.78
CA HIS A 32 10.36 12.48 3.01
C HIS A 32 8.95 12.43 3.59
N THR A 33 7.96 12.29 2.70
CA THR A 33 6.55 12.08 3.05
C THR A 33 5.99 10.97 2.17
N VAL A 34 5.49 9.89 2.76
CA VAL A 34 4.77 8.84 2.05
C VAL A 34 3.29 9.22 2.02
N THR A 35 2.75 9.52 0.84
CA THR A 35 1.38 10.05 0.75
C THR A 35 0.40 9.12 0.09
N THR A 36 0.87 8.21 -0.79
CA THR A 36 -0.04 7.48 -1.68
C THR A 36 0.42 6.04 -1.85
N THR A 37 -0.44 5.09 -1.56
CA THR A 37 -0.37 3.74 -2.12
C THR A 37 -1.11 3.73 -3.44
N LYS A 38 -0.65 2.94 -4.44
CA LYS A 38 -1.19 3.03 -5.81
C LYS A 38 -1.61 1.67 -6.35
N PHE A 39 -2.72 1.66 -7.07
CA PHE A 39 -3.27 0.46 -7.72
C PHE A 39 -3.55 0.74 -9.19
N THR A 40 -3.24 -0.21 -10.05
CA THR A 40 -3.77 -0.18 -11.41
C THR A 40 -5.20 -0.72 -11.40
N ILE A 41 -6.12 0.03 -11.98
CA ILE A 41 -7.54 -0.29 -12.06
C ILE A 41 -8.03 -0.36 -13.51
N ASP A 42 -9.14 -1.08 -13.72
CA ASP A 42 -9.73 -1.27 -15.06
C ASP A 42 -10.76 -0.19 -15.40
N ASP A 43 -11.53 0.29 -14.39
CA ASP A 43 -12.59 1.28 -14.57
C ASP A 43 -12.66 2.23 -13.38
N VAL A 44 -12.53 3.53 -13.66
CA VAL A 44 -12.54 4.58 -12.64
C VAL A 44 -13.88 4.65 -11.91
N SER A 45 -14.99 4.56 -12.64
CA SER A 45 -16.33 4.73 -12.04
C SER A 45 -16.65 3.59 -11.10
N ILE A 46 -16.35 2.36 -11.52
CA ILE A 46 -16.64 1.15 -10.74
C ILE A 46 -15.74 1.10 -9.49
N SER A 47 -14.44 1.36 -9.65
CA SER A 47 -13.49 1.35 -8.50
C SER A 47 -13.80 2.47 -7.51
N LYS A 48 -14.11 3.67 -8.00
CA LYS A 48 -14.52 4.80 -7.15
C LYS A 48 -15.79 4.46 -6.35
N THR A 49 -16.83 3.91 -7.01
CA THR A 49 -18.07 3.50 -6.33
C THR A 49 -17.79 2.45 -5.24
N PHE A 50 -16.90 1.51 -5.50
CA PHE A 50 -16.48 0.53 -4.50
C PHE A 50 -15.86 1.22 -3.26
N ASP A 51 -14.93 2.13 -3.47
CA ASP A 51 -14.26 2.83 -2.38
C ASP A 51 -15.22 3.75 -1.60
N GLU A 52 -16.06 4.51 -2.30
CA GLU A 52 -17.01 5.45 -1.66
C GLU A 52 -18.14 4.73 -0.94
N ASP A 53 -18.81 3.78 -1.60
CA ASP A 53 -20.04 3.18 -1.09
C ASP A 53 -19.77 2.02 -0.11
N LEU A 54 -18.71 1.23 -0.34
CA LEU A 54 -18.43 0.05 0.48
C LEU A 54 -17.40 0.34 1.57
N VAL A 55 -16.27 0.96 1.22
CA VAL A 55 -15.23 1.29 2.20
C VAL A 55 -15.56 2.58 2.96
N GLY A 56 -16.28 3.50 2.33
CA GLY A 56 -16.59 4.83 2.88
C GLY A 56 -15.46 5.82 2.69
N MET A 57 -14.65 5.63 1.66
CA MET A 57 -13.46 6.43 1.35
C MET A 57 -13.76 7.43 0.22
N PRO A 58 -13.84 8.74 0.48
CA PRO A 58 -14.19 9.73 -0.52
C PRO A 58 -13.06 10.01 -1.52
N GLU A 59 -13.41 10.48 -2.71
CA GLU A 59 -12.45 11.08 -3.62
C GLU A 59 -12.02 12.46 -3.10
N LEU A 60 -10.73 12.65 -2.86
CA LEU A 60 -10.15 13.93 -2.43
C LEU A 60 -9.89 14.85 -3.62
N ARG A 61 -9.31 14.30 -4.66
CA ARG A 61 -8.94 15.00 -5.89
C ARG A 61 -8.62 14.02 -7.00
N ARG A 62 -8.38 14.54 -8.20
CA ARG A 62 -8.06 13.73 -9.37
C ARG A 62 -6.90 14.33 -10.15
N PHE A 63 -6.00 13.47 -10.62
CA PHE A 63 -5.01 13.82 -11.62
C PHE A 63 -5.44 13.27 -12.98
N VAL A 64 -5.25 14.06 -14.03
CA VAL A 64 -5.54 13.64 -15.41
C VAL A 64 -4.34 13.98 -16.29
N ALA A 65 -3.72 12.96 -16.86
CA ALA A 65 -2.81 13.10 -17.98
C ALA A 65 -3.58 12.75 -19.25
N GLU A 66 -3.99 13.77 -20.00
CA GLU A 66 -4.88 13.61 -21.15
C GLU A 66 -4.37 12.54 -22.13
N GLY A 67 -5.26 11.64 -22.54
CA GLY A 67 -4.98 10.52 -23.43
C GLY A 67 -4.10 9.39 -22.85
N ARG A 68 -3.72 9.43 -21.56
CA ARG A 68 -2.83 8.43 -20.96
C ARG A 68 -3.31 7.84 -19.64
N LEU A 69 -3.74 8.68 -18.70
CA LEU A 69 -4.01 8.27 -17.32
C LEU A 69 -5.05 9.16 -16.67
N VAL A 70 -5.99 8.54 -15.97
CA VAL A 70 -6.81 9.20 -14.96
C VAL A 70 -6.49 8.56 -13.62
N GLU A 71 -6.19 9.38 -12.61
CA GLU A 71 -5.85 8.92 -11.26
C GLU A 71 -6.68 9.66 -10.22
N PRO A 72 -7.85 9.12 -9.80
CA PRO A 72 -8.52 9.57 -8.59
C PRO A 72 -7.68 9.24 -7.35
N PHE A 73 -7.64 10.16 -6.41
CA PHE A 73 -7.04 9.96 -5.09
C PHE A 73 -8.13 9.78 -4.05
N MET A 74 -8.24 8.57 -3.53
CA MET A 74 -9.23 8.18 -2.53
C MET A 74 -8.63 8.25 -1.14
N GLY A 75 -9.36 8.77 -0.15
CA GLY A 75 -8.84 8.88 1.22
C GLY A 75 -9.63 9.89 2.05
N TRP A 76 -9.16 10.12 3.28
CA TRP A 76 -9.74 11.14 4.19
C TRP A 76 -8.80 12.32 4.38
N THR A 77 -7.52 12.16 4.02
CA THR A 77 -6.49 13.21 4.14
C THR A 77 -5.50 13.14 2.98
N GLU A 78 -4.84 14.26 2.68
CA GLU A 78 -3.81 14.34 1.65
C GLU A 78 -2.52 13.56 2.02
N ASN A 79 -2.29 13.30 3.30
CA ASN A 79 -1.09 12.62 3.80
C ASN A 79 -1.24 11.09 3.89
N GLY A 80 -2.38 10.55 3.48
CA GLY A 80 -2.62 9.11 3.42
C GLY A 80 -3.80 8.82 2.49
N ARG A 81 -3.50 8.35 1.28
CA ARG A 81 -4.52 8.11 0.25
C ARG A 81 -4.16 6.95 -0.66
N MET A 82 -5.15 6.43 -1.37
CA MET A 82 -4.99 5.48 -2.46
C MET A 82 -5.07 6.23 -3.80
N GLY A 83 -4.14 5.98 -4.71
CA GLY A 83 -4.17 6.46 -6.09
C GLY A 83 -4.65 5.33 -7.01
N LEU A 84 -5.75 5.54 -7.70
CA LEU A 84 -6.35 4.57 -8.61
C LEU A 84 -5.88 4.85 -10.04
N LEU A 85 -4.89 4.10 -10.52
CA LEU A 85 -4.25 4.32 -11.82
C LEU A 85 -5.09 3.67 -12.93
N ALA A 86 -5.86 4.46 -13.66
CA ALA A 86 -6.59 4.03 -14.85
C ALA A 86 -5.85 4.50 -16.11
N TYR A 87 -5.06 3.61 -16.70
CA TYR A 87 -4.37 3.88 -17.95
C TYR A 87 -5.31 3.73 -19.15
N THR A 88 -5.15 4.60 -20.15
CA THR A 88 -5.92 4.51 -21.41
C THR A 88 -5.52 3.28 -22.21
N GLU A 89 -4.23 3.00 -22.28
CA GLU A 89 -3.73 1.75 -22.81
C GLU A 89 -3.76 0.70 -21.71
N LYS A 90 -4.75 -0.21 -21.80
CA LYS A 90 -4.95 -1.24 -20.78
C LYS A 90 -3.89 -2.32 -20.92
N GLU A 91 -2.97 -2.38 -19.99
CA GLU A 91 -2.14 -3.54 -19.77
C GLU A 91 -2.84 -4.50 -18.81
N THR A 92 -2.80 -5.80 -19.13
CA THR A 92 -3.21 -6.81 -18.16
C THR A 92 -2.16 -6.88 -17.07
N VAL A 93 -2.44 -6.24 -15.93
CA VAL A 93 -1.57 -6.28 -14.75
C VAL A 93 -2.02 -7.43 -13.87
N GLU A 94 -1.14 -8.42 -13.69
CA GLU A 94 -1.38 -9.49 -12.73
C GLU A 94 -1.51 -8.90 -11.33
N LYS A 95 -2.58 -9.27 -10.63
CA LYS A 95 -2.85 -8.75 -9.29
C LYS A 95 -2.19 -9.61 -8.22
N SER A 96 -1.65 -8.92 -7.21
CA SER A 96 -1.13 -9.61 -6.04
C SER A 96 -2.24 -10.39 -5.32
N PRO A 97 -1.99 -11.65 -4.91
CA PRO A 97 -2.89 -12.35 -4.01
C PRO A 97 -2.89 -11.73 -2.60
N TYR A 98 -1.86 -10.97 -2.25
CA TYR A 98 -1.67 -10.31 -0.95
C TYR A 98 -2.16 -8.87 -0.99
N PRO A 99 -2.63 -8.31 0.15
CA PRO A 99 -3.02 -6.91 0.23
C PRO A 99 -1.82 -5.99 -0.02
N VAL A 100 -2.04 -4.94 -0.83
CA VAL A 100 -1.03 -3.94 -1.18
C VAL A 100 -1.27 -2.58 -0.52
N SER A 101 -2.36 -2.46 0.25
CA SER A 101 -2.66 -1.31 1.09
C SER A 101 -3.24 -1.74 2.42
N VAL A 102 -2.98 -0.94 3.45
CA VAL A 102 -3.61 -1.06 4.77
C VAL A 102 -4.45 0.18 5.02
N VAL A 103 -5.72 -0.04 5.34
CA VAL A 103 -6.70 1.00 5.64
C VAL A 103 -7.22 0.82 7.07
N PHE A 104 -7.12 1.85 7.89
CA PHE A 104 -7.65 1.86 9.25
C PHE A 104 -9.06 2.44 9.27
N LEU A 105 -9.98 1.73 9.90
CA LEU A 105 -11.38 2.10 10.03
C LEU A 105 -11.83 1.95 11.48
N PRO A 106 -12.70 2.84 12.00
CA PRO A 106 -13.12 2.78 13.39
C PRO A 106 -14.09 1.65 13.69
N ASP A 107 -14.81 1.14 12.68
CA ASP A 107 -15.88 0.16 12.81
C ASP A 107 -15.99 -0.72 11.56
N LEU A 108 -15.58 -1.98 11.67
CA LEU A 108 -15.69 -2.95 10.57
C LEU A 108 -17.07 -3.62 10.48
N ASP A 109 -17.91 -3.55 11.51
CA ASP A 109 -19.28 -4.07 11.44
C ASP A 109 -20.13 -3.18 10.50
N ASP A 110 -19.93 -1.89 10.54
CA ASP A 110 -20.54 -0.93 9.61
C ASP A 110 -20.11 -1.19 8.15
N VAL A 111 -18.83 -1.48 7.93
CA VAL A 111 -18.31 -1.87 6.62
C VAL A 111 -18.93 -3.19 6.15
N ALA A 112 -18.95 -4.20 7.02
CA ALA A 112 -19.54 -5.50 6.73
C ALA A 112 -21.02 -5.38 6.30
N ALA A 113 -21.79 -4.50 6.97
CA ALA A 113 -23.19 -4.25 6.63
C ALA A 113 -23.35 -3.65 5.22
N ARG A 114 -22.46 -2.72 4.81
CA ARG A 114 -22.46 -2.16 3.45
C ARG A 114 -22.14 -3.22 2.41
N PHE A 115 -21.10 -4.04 2.62
CA PHE A 115 -20.74 -5.15 1.73
C PHE A 115 -21.88 -6.16 1.61
N GLN A 116 -22.51 -6.55 2.72
CA GLN A 116 -23.65 -7.46 2.73
C GLN A 116 -24.84 -6.89 1.94
N THR A 117 -25.16 -5.60 2.12
CA THR A 117 -26.25 -4.93 1.38
C THR A 117 -25.98 -4.92 -0.11
N ALA A 118 -24.73 -4.75 -0.51
CA ALA A 118 -24.29 -4.78 -1.92
C ALA A 118 -24.13 -6.20 -2.48
N GLY A 119 -24.34 -7.25 -1.68
CA GLY A 119 -24.12 -8.65 -2.08
C GLY A 119 -22.66 -8.97 -2.37
N GLN A 120 -21.73 -8.23 -1.79
CA GLN A 120 -20.29 -8.43 -1.95
C GLN A 120 -19.72 -9.27 -0.80
N PRO A 121 -18.72 -10.12 -1.07
CA PRO A 121 -18.11 -10.93 -0.03
C PRO A 121 -17.34 -10.05 0.98
N PHE A 122 -17.52 -10.35 2.26
CA PHE A 122 -16.79 -9.74 3.36
C PHE A 122 -16.56 -10.79 4.45
N GLU A 123 -15.32 -11.06 4.79
CA GLU A 123 -14.97 -12.00 5.84
C GLU A 123 -14.17 -11.28 6.92
N LEU A 124 -14.78 -11.16 8.11
CA LEU A 124 -14.16 -10.54 9.26
C LEU A 124 -13.34 -11.58 10.04
N HIS A 125 -12.07 -11.28 10.23
CA HIS A 125 -11.14 -12.08 11.01
C HIS A 125 -10.84 -11.40 12.35
N SER A 126 -10.77 -12.21 13.41
CA SER A 126 -10.48 -11.74 14.76
C SER A 126 -9.95 -12.88 15.63
N GLY A 127 -9.48 -12.56 16.84
CA GLY A 127 -9.05 -13.53 17.82
C GLY A 127 -7.55 -13.82 17.77
N GLU A 128 -7.14 -15.01 18.26
CA GLU A 128 -5.73 -15.36 18.44
C GLU A 128 -4.94 -15.36 17.11
N ALA A 129 -5.58 -15.84 16.03
CA ALA A 129 -4.95 -15.89 14.70
C ALA A 129 -4.59 -14.51 14.14
N THR A 130 -5.26 -13.45 14.61
CA THR A 130 -5.00 -12.06 14.22
C THR A 130 -4.31 -11.25 15.33
N GLY A 131 -3.81 -11.91 16.37
CA GLY A 131 -3.26 -11.21 17.55
C GLY A 131 -4.26 -10.33 18.29
N GLY A 132 -5.57 -10.63 18.18
CA GLY A 132 -6.65 -9.86 18.77
C GLY A 132 -7.13 -8.67 17.92
N VAL A 133 -6.50 -8.37 16.80
CA VAL A 133 -6.92 -7.33 15.87
C VAL A 133 -8.09 -7.80 15.03
N ARG A 134 -9.10 -6.95 14.84
CA ARG A 134 -10.19 -7.19 13.88
C ARG A 134 -9.78 -6.65 12.51
N LEU A 135 -9.87 -7.50 11.49
CA LEU A 135 -9.51 -7.12 10.13
C LEU A 135 -10.32 -7.87 9.08
N ALA A 136 -10.36 -7.34 7.89
CA ALA A 136 -10.87 -8.01 6.70
C ALA A 136 -9.95 -7.76 5.51
N ILE A 137 -9.89 -8.71 4.57
CA ILE A 137 -9.24 -8.50 3.29
C ILE A 137 -10.32 -8.50 2.22
N VAL A 138 -10.44 -7.36 1.56
CA VAL A 138 -11.39 -7.16 0.47
C VAL A 138 -10.67 -7.03 -0.85
N ARG A 139 -11.38 -7.25 -1.96
CA ARG A 139 -10.84 -7.02 -3.30
C ARG A 139 -11.68 -5.96 -3.99
N ASP A 140 -10.98 -4.98 -4.58
CA ASP A 140 -11.64 -4.03 -5.46
C ASP A 140 -12.14 -4.72 -6.74
N PRO A 141 -12.99 -4.07 -7.54
CA PRO A 141 -13.51 -4.65 -8.79
C PRO A 141 -12.44 -5.01 -9.81
N SER A 142 -11.23 -4.44 -9.70
CA SER A 142 -10.08 -4.76 -10.54
C SER A 142 -9.21 -5.89 -9.98
N GLY A 143 -9.58 -6.45 -8.81
CA GLY A 143 -8.90 -7.57 -8.15
C GLY A 143 -7.75 -7.19 -7.20
N ASN A 144 -7.49 -5.90 -6.97
CA ASN A 144 -6.49 -5.48 -5.99
C ASN A 144 -6.97 -5.81 -4.57
N ALA A 145 -6.09 -6.41 -3.76
CA ALA A 145 -6.41 -6.75 -2.38
C ALA A 145 -6.08 -5.59 -1.44
N ILE A 146 -7.00 -5.26 -0.55
CA ILE A 146 -6.91 -4.20 0.46
C ILE A 146 -7.15 -4.81 1.83
N GLU A 147 -6.29 -4.54 2.78
CA GLU A 147 -6.48 -4.92 4.17
C GLU A 147 -7.18 -3.78 4.93
N LEU A 148 -8.35 -4.08 5.46
CA LEU A 148 -9.11 -3.20 6.33
C LEU A 148 -8.86 -3.63 7.77
N VAL A 149 -8.39 -2.72 8.60
CA VAL A 149 -8.04 -2.99 10.01
C VAL A 149 -8.86 -2.10 10.92
N GLU A 150 -9.54 -2.70 11.91
CA GLU A 150 -10.26 -1.93 12.91
C GLU A 150 -9.29 -1.28 13.88
N ARG A 151 -9.41 0.03 14.01
CA ARG A 151 -8.60 0.83 14.91
C ARG A 151 -9.37 2.04 15.40
N GLU A 152 -9.33 2.29 16.70
CA GLU A 152 -9.91 3.51 17.27
C GLU A 152 -9.32 4.79 16.64
N GLY A 153 -10.16 5.80 16.45
CA GLY A 153 -9.79 7.09 15.89
C GLY A 153 -10.36 7.32 14.48
N PRO A 154 -9.94 8.41 13.81
CA PRO A 154 -10.43 8.73 12.48
C PRO A 154 -9.97 7.70 11.45
N PRO A 155 -10.76 7.45 10.40
CA PRO A 155 -10.37 6.57 9.32
C PRO A 155 -9.14 7.14 8.59
N ALA A 156 -8.27 6.24 8.11
CA ALA A 156 -7.05 6.63 7.42
C ALA A 156 -6.53 5.53 6.50
N VAL A 157 -5.90 5.92 5.40
CA VAL A 157 -5.00 5.04 4.67
C VAL A 157 -3.68 5.00 5.45
N GLY A 158 -3.37 3.87 6.03
CA GLY A 158 -2.25 3.72 6.98
C GLY A 158 -0.92 3.42 6.30
N GLY A 159 -0.91 2.64 5.22
CA GLY A 159 0.33 2.24 4.59
C GLY A 159 0.20 1.63 3.22
N ALA A 160 1.33 1.63 2.51
CA ALA A 160 1.55 0.84 1.33
C ALA A 160 2.29 -0.45 1.71
N ARG A 161 1.85 -1.60 1.17
CA ARG A 161 2.56 -2.88 1.34
C ARG A 161 3.19 -3.30 0.02
N LEU A 162 4.49 -3.46 0.02
CA LEU A 162 5.27 -3.97 -1.08
C LEU A 162 5.52 -5.46 -0.86
N ILE A 163 5.13 -6.27 -1.85
CA ILE A 163 5.39 -7.69 -1.80
C ILE A 163 6.81 -7.93 -2.33
N VAL A 164 7.68 -8.43 -1.47
CA VAL A 164 9.11 -8.54 -1.75
C VAL A 164 9.58 -10.00 -1.78
N ARG A 165 10.68 -10.27 -2.51
CA ARG A 165 11.29 -11.59 -2.59
C ARG A 165 12.28 -11.86 -1.46
N ASP A 166 12.88 -10.80 -0.98
CA ASP A 166 13.85 -10.78 0.11
C ASP A 166 13.58 -9.51 0.92
N ARG A 167 13.03 -9.70 2.11
CA ARG A 167 12.68 -8.60 3.01
C ARG A 167 13.93 -7.85 3.49
N ALA A 168 15.05 -8.55 3.71
CA ALA A 168 16.26 -7.93 4.20
C ALA A 168 16.91 -7.04 3.13
N GLU A 169 16.95 -7.50 1.87
CA GLU A 169 17.43 -6.71 0.73
C GLU A 169 16.56 -5.48 0.49
N ALA A 170 15.24 -5.64 0.55
CA ALA A 170 14.31 -4.52 0.42
C ALA A 170 14.44 -3.52 1.57
N GLU A 171 14.59 -3.98 2.81
CA GLU A 171 14.85 -3.13 3.97
C GLU A 171 16.13 -2.31 3.81
N GLU A 172 17.24 -2.96 3.40
CA GLU A 172 18.50 -2.27 3.15
C GLU A 172 18.34 -1.18 2.08
N PHE A 173 17.55 -1.45 1.02
CA PHE A 173 17.23 -0.43 0.01
C PHE A 173 16.55 0.78 0.63
N PHE A 174 15.48 0.60 1.40
CA PHE A 174 14.76 1.72 2.01
C PHE A 174 15.60 2.49 3.03
N VAL A 175 16.44 1.79 3.81
CA VAL A 175 17.39 2.43 4.74
C VAL A 175 18.41 3.26 3.97
N ARG A 176 19.06 2.70 2.96
CA ARG A 176 20.11 3.37 2.21
C ARG A 176 19.60 4.54 1.37
N VAL A 177 18.45 4.36 0.70
CA VAL A 177 17.94 5.33 -0.27
C VAL A 177 17.19 6.47 0.42
N PHE A 178 16.37 6.16 1.42
CA PHE A 178 15.49 7.11 2.07
C PHE A 178 15.86 7.40 3.53
N GLY A 179 16.86 6.73 4.10
CA GLY A 179 17.14 6.83 5.54
C GLY A 179 16.00 6.28 6.41
N ALA A 180 15.21 5.37 5.85
CA ALA A 180 14.07 4.79 6.56
C ALA A 180 14.51 3.97 7.78
N THR A 181 13.65 3.89 8.78
CA THR A 181 13.92 3.10 9.99
C THR A 181 12.87 1.99 10.15
N PRO A 182 13.28 0.74 10.48
CA PRO A 182 12.34 -0.31 10.82
C PRO A 182 11.71 -0.03 12.18
N GLU A 183 10.37 -0.08 12.28
CA GLU A 183 9.64 0.16 13.54
C GLU A 183 9.10 -1.14 14.13
N GLN A 184 8.55 -2.01 13.30
CA GLN A 184 7.93 -3.26 13.74
C GLN A 184 8.28 -4.39 12.77
N ARG A 185 8.46 -5.59 13.31
CA ARG A 185 8.65 -6.82 12.54
C ARG A 185 7.62 -7.85 12.96
N ILE A 186 7.12 -8.59 11.98
CA ILE A 186 6.23 -9.72 12.17
C ILE A 186 6.81 -10.89 11.40
N GLN A 187 7.09 -11.97 12.09
CA GLN A 187 7.58 -13.20 11.48
C GLN A 187 6.71 -14.37 11.88
N THR A 188 6.26 -15.12 10.89
CA THR A 188 5.45 -16.32 11.04
C THR A 188 5.99 -17.44 10.17
N ASP A 189 5.36 -18.60 10.19
CA ASP A 189 5.73 -19.71 9.29
C ASP A 189 5.39 -19.41 7.80
N THR A 190 4.53 -18.43 7.55
CA THR A 190 3.99 -18.14 6.22
C THR A 190 4.50 -16.83 5.61
N PHE A 191 5.10 -15.94 6.40
CA PHE A 191 5.66 -14.68 5.91
C PHE A 191 6.64 -14.03 6.91
N ASP A 192 7.47 -13.12 6.40
CA ASP A 192 8.28 -12.15 7.16
C ASP A 192 7.91 -10.74 6.69
N GLU A 193 7.57 -9.85 7.62
CA GLU A 193 7.16 -8.49 7.31
C GLU A 193 7.85 -7.47 8.23
N VAL A 194 8.27 -6.35 7.66
CA VAL A 194 8.78 -5.20 8.40
C VAL A 194 8.04 -3.93 8.01
N PHE A 195 7.65 -3.16 9.01
CA PHE A 195 7.04 -1.83 8.83
C PHE A 195 8.13 -0.78 8.91
N MET A 196 8.30 -0.04 7.79
CA MET A 196 9.33 0.98 7.64
C MET A 196 8.74 2.36 7.84
N ASN A 197 9.35 3.14 8.71
CA ASN A 197 9.13 4.56 8.79
C ASN A 197 10.06 5.26 7.79
N VAL A 198 9.51 5.79 6.72
CA VAL A 198 10.25 6.51 5.68
C VAL A 198 10.26 8.01 5.95
N GLY A 199 9.31 8.49 6.76
CA GLY A 199 9.15 9.91 7.07
C GLY A 199 7.74 10.23 7.53
N GLN A 200 7.21 11.35 7.09
CA GLN A 200 5.83 11.73 7.42
C GLN A 200 4.82 10.91 6.62
N GLY A 201 3.57 10.88 7.10
CA GLY A 201 2.44 10.24 6.41
C GLY A 201 2.31 8.75 6.72
N MET A 202 2.23 7.94 5.66
CA MET A 202 2.00 6.50 5.76
C MET A 202 3.29 5.71 6.01
N PHE A 203 3.18 4.52 6.59
CA PHE A 203 4.29 3.56 6.60
C PHE A 203 4.43 2.85 5.24
N VAL A 204 5.59 2.22 5.03
CA VAL A 204 5.81 1.24 3.97
C VAL A 204 6.05 -0.11 4.63
N ALA A 205 5.21 -1.10 4.34
CA ALA A 205 5.41 -2.46 4.79
C ALA A 205 6.12 -3.27 3.69
N LEU A 206 7.15 -4.03 4.08
CA LEU A 206 7.89 -4.95 3.21
C LEU A 206 7.50 -6.36 3.61
N PHE A 207 6.68 -7.00 2.77
CA PHE A 207 6.07 -8.30 3.05
C PHE A 207 6.69 -9.38 2.16
N GLU A 208 7.35 -10.35 2.77
CA GLU A 208 7.95 -11.51 2.11
C GLU A 208 7.11 -12.77 2.40
N PRO A 209 6.31 -13.27 1.45
CA PRO A 209 5.57 -14.51 1.63
C PRO A 209 6.49 -15.72 1.53
N THR A 210 6.36 -16.69 2.45
CA THR A 210 7.15 -17.91 2.45
C THR A 210 6.75 -18.83 1.30
N GLY A 211 7.74 -19.36 0.58
CA GLY A 211 7.53 -20.41 -0.43
C GLY A 211 6.91 -19.93 -1.75
N VAL A 212 6.86 -18.64 -1.99
CA VAL A 212 6.36 -18.08 -3.26
C VAL A 212 7.52 -17.95 -4.26
N ALA A 213 7.44 -18.71 -5.34
CA ALA A 213 8.51 -18.77 -6.35
C ALA A 213 8.56 -17.54 -7.26
N SER A 214 7.41 -16.89 -7.49
CA SER A 214 7.32 -15.68 -8.32
C SER A 214 6.29 -14.73 -7.74
N LEU A 215 6.55 -13.43 -7.90
CA LEU A 215 5.65 -12.37 -7.50
C LEU A 215 5.13 -11.65 -8.74
N PRO A 216 3.84 -11.26 -8.77
CA PRO A 216 3.32 -10.39 -9.81
C PRO A 216 4.16 -9.11 -9.90
N LYS A 217 4.50 -8.69 -11.10
CA LYS A 217 5.24 -7.46 -11.36
C LYS A 217 4.43 -6.50 -12.19
N SER A 218 4.55 -5.22 -11.88
CA SER A 218 3.95 -4.15 -12.64
C SER A 218 4.99 -3.09 -12.95
N GLU A 219 4.93 -2.51 -14.14
CA GLU A 219 5.71 -1.31 -14.50
C GLU A 219 5.12 -0.03 -13.88
N ASN A 220 3.97 -0.15 -13.21
CA ASN A 220 3.26 0.95 -12.59
C ASN A 220 3.67 1.14 -11.13
N PRO A 221 3.70 2.38 -10.62
CA PRO A 221 4.08 2.63 -9.24
C PRO A 221 3.06 2.05 -8.25
N VAL A 222 3.58 1.53 -7.13
CA VAL A 222 2.79 0.97 -6.01
C VAL A 222 2.79 1.89 -4.79
N VAL A 223 3.74 2.81 -4.71
CA VAL A 223 3.84 3.81 -3.64
C VAL A 223 4.43 5.11 -4.18
N ALA A 224 3.97 6.26 -3.67
CA ALA A 224 4.56 7.57 -3.96
C ALA A 224 5.17 8.18 -2.69
N ILE A 225 6.45 8.57 -2.83
CA ILE A 225 7.25 9.22 -1.78
C ILE A 225 7.62 10.62 -2.28
N TYR A 226 7.18 11.63 -1.57
CA TYR A 226 7.55 13.02 -1.81
C TYR A 226 8.82 13.35 -1.04
N SER A 227 9.78 14.04 -1.68
CA SER A 227 11.08 14.31 -1.07
C SER A 227 11.60 15.72 -1.37
N THR A 228 12.05 16.42 -0.33
CA THR A 228 12.81 17.65 -0.48
C THR A 228 14.27 17.38 -0.87
N GLU A 229 14.75 16.12 -0.69
CA GLU A 229 16.07 15.64 -1.11
C GLU A 229 16.02 14.86 -2.45
N PHE A 230 15.13 15.22 -3.35
CA PHE A 230 14.86 14.50 -4.59
C PHE A 230 16.11 14.09 -5.37
N ASP A 231 17.03 15.04 -5.59
CA ASP A 231 18.25 14.78 -6.39
C ASP A 231 19.21 13.83 -5.65
N ALA A 232 19.33 13.97 -4.34
CA ALA A 232 20.15 13.06 -3.53
C ALA A 232 19.56 11.64 -3.51
N VAL A 233 18.22 11.50 -3.45
CA VAL A 233 17.54 10.21 -3.56
C VAL A 233 17.82 9.58 -4.92
N LEU A 234 17.71 10.35 -6.01
CA LEU A 234 18.00 9.88 -7.37
C LEU A 234 19.41 9.31 -7.48
N GLU A 235 20.41 10.05 -6.96
CA GLU A 235 21.80 9.60 -6.98
C GLU A 235 22.04 8.35 -6.12
N ARG A 236 21.39 8.24 -4.95
CA ARG A 236 21.48 7.03 -4.10
C ARG A 236 20.89 5.79 -4.81
N VAL A 237 19.78 5.95 -5.54
CA VAL A 237 19.19 4.86 -6.33
C VAL A 237 20.12 4.42 -7.46
N LYS A 238 20.65 5.38 -8.23
CA LYS A 238 21.61 5.12 -9.33
C LYS A 238 22.87 4.43 -8.83
N ALA A 239 23.42 4.90 -7.71
CA ALA A 239 24.61 4.29 -7.09
C ALA A 239 24.37 2.85 -6.63
N GLY A 240 23.13 2.49 -6.31
CA GLY A 240 22.71 1.13 -6.01
C GLY A 240 22.56 0.21 -7.22
N GLY A 241 22.74 0.73 -8.44
CA GLY A 241 22.60 -0.05 -9.68
C GLY A 241 21.16 -0.45 -10.02
N LEU A 242 20.17 0.17 -9.38
CA LEU A 242 18.77 -0.13 -9.61
C LEU A 242 18.22 0.64 -10.81
N ARG A 243 17.19 0.09 -11.43
CA ARG A 243 16.54 0.71 -12.59
C ARG A 243 15.86 2.02 -12.19
N VAL A 244 16.15 3.07 -12.96
CA VAL A 244 15.54 4.39 -12.82
C VAL A 244 14.87 4.78 -14.12
N ARG A 245 13.69 5.35 -14.04
CA ARG A 245 12.93 5.92 -15.17
C ARG A 245 12.56 7.36 -14.81
N GLU A 246 13.38 8.32 -15.27
CA GLU A 246 13.08 9.73 -15.10
C GLU A 246 11.86 10.10 -15.96
N ARG A 247 10.81 10.65 -15.36
CA ARG A 247 9.53 10.99 -15.99
C ARG A 247 9.39 12.48 -16.27
N SER A 248 10.01 13.30 -15.41
CA SER A 248 10.07 14.76 -15.54
C SER A 248 11.19 15.31 -14.64
N THR A 249 11.41 16.60 -14.65
CA THR A 249 12.34 17.28 -13.71
C THR A 249 11.94 17.16 -12.24
N GLY A 250 10.70 16.77 -11.96
CA GLY A 250 10.14 16.64 -10.61
C GLY A 250 9.66 15.23 -10.24
N MET A 251 9.87 14.22 -11.11
CA MET A 251 9.37 12.87 -10.84
C MET A 251 10.25 11.81 -11.52
N PHE A 252 10.57 10.75 -10.79
CA PHE A 252 11.14 9.53 -11.35
C PHE A 252 10.50 8.30 -10.72
N PHE A 253 10.61 7.18 -11.41
CA PHE A 253 10.29 5.86 -10.90
C PHE A 253 11.60 5.10 -10.66
N ALA A 254 11.69 4.43 -9.51
CA ALA A 254 12.78 3.52 -9.17
C ALA A 254 12.20 2.14 -8.89
N ASP A 255 12.88 1.10 -9.34
CA ASP A 255 12.53 -0.24 -8.94
C ASP A 255 13.24 -0.56 -7.61
N ASP A 256 12.52 -1.17 -6.65
CA ASP A 256 13.17 -1.79 -5.49
C ASP A 256 13.89 -3.10 -5.92
N PRO A 257 14.67 -3.75 -5.05
CA PRO A 257 15.36 -4.99 -5.40
C PRO A 257 14.43 -6.13 -5.84
N SER A 258 13.16 -6.09 -5.43
CA SER A 258 12.14 -7.07 -5.82
C SER A 258 11.42 -6.70 -7.12
N GLY A 259 11.65 -5.51 -7.65
CA GLY A 259 11.05 -4.97 -8.87
C GLY A 259 9.73 -4.25 -8.64
N ASN A 260 9.39 -3.89 -7.40
CA ASN A 260 8.28 -2.98 -7.15
C ASN A 260 8.67 -1.56 -7.56
N VAL A 261 7.74 -0.85 -8.19
CA VAL A 261 7.98 0.51 -8.66
C VAL A 261 7.64 1.51 -7.57
N VAL A 262 8.65 2.25 -7.13
CA VAL A 262 8.53 3.38 -6.19
C VAL A 262 8.54 4.68 -6.99
N GLU A 263 7.48 5.48 -6.86
CA GLU A 263 7.44 6.82 -7.42
C GLU A 263 8.06 7.80 -6.44
N VAL A 264 9.03 8.58 -6.91
CA VAL A 264 9.63 9.67 -6.13
C VAL A 264 9.26 10.99 -6.77
N VAL A 265 8.68 11.88 -5.98
CA VAL A 265 8.21 13.20 -6.42
C VAL A 265 8.98 14.29 -5.67
N ARG A 266 9.44 15.29 -6.41
CA ARG A 266 10.09 16.46 -5.83
C ARG A 266 9.09 17.26 -5.00
N GLN A 267 9.46 17.53 -3.76
CA GLN A 267 8.73 18.41 -2.86
C GLN A 267 9.54 19.70 -2.66
N SER A 268 8.90 20.85 -2.72
CA SER A 268 9.54 22.09 -2.31
C SER A 268 9.79 22.07 -0.81
N ALA A 269 10.94 22.59 -0.38
CA ALA A 269 11.15 22.83 1.05
C ALA A 269 10.08 23.82 1.56
N PRO A 270 9.60 23.65 2.81
CA PRO A 270 8.60 24.54 3.40
C PRO A 270 9.08 25.99 3.54
#